data_2a6b23af5f9480740b9f45316a98ee76
#
_entry.id   2a6b23af5f9480740b9f45316a98ee76
#
_cell.length_a   1.000
_cell.length_b   1.000
_cell.length_c   1.000
_cell.angle_alpha   90.00
_cell.angle_beta   90.00
_cell.angle_gamma   90.00
#
_symmetry.space_group_name_H-M   'P 1'
#
loop_
_entity.id
_entity.type
_entity.pdbx_description
1 polymer ?
#
loop_
_entity_poly.entity_id
_entity_poly.type
_entity_poly.pdbx_seq_one_letter_code
_entity_poly.pdbx_strand_id
1 'polypeptide(L)'
;MSTHTIRTLRPDDAAPLLVFEQANRAWFERHIDRRPDDFYSVDGVHAHVAQFLDQHAQGRMHPCVIVDEQGDLIGRANLKDIDRQQGVAEVGYRIGQQQAGKGLATAALHHL
;
A
#
# COMPACT_ATOMS: atom_id res chain seq x y z
N MET A 1 4.00 1.14 23.25
CA MET A 1 3.12 1.74 22.23
C MET A 1 3.89 1.87 20.93
N SER A 2 3.40 1.26 19.88
CA SER A 2 4.07 1.36 18.58
C SER A 2 3.64 2.64 17.87
N THR A 3 4.61 3.40 17.40
CA THR A 3 4.35 4.56 16.54
C THR A 3 4.50 4.14 15.09
N HIS A 4 3.73 4.78 14.24
CA HIS A 4 3.80 4.54 12.80
C HIS A 4 3.62 5.85 12.06
N THR A 5 4.09 5.89 10.83
CA THR A 5 3.94 7.03 9.92
C THR A 5 3.24 6.58 8.66
N ILE A 6 2.28 7.36 8.19
CA ILE A 6 1.60 7.11 6.91
C ILE A 6 2.02 8.23 5.97
N ARG A 7 2.59 7.86 4.83
CA ARG A 7 3.09 8.82 3.85
C ARG A 7 2.84 8.35 2.41
N THR A 8 2.97 9.26 1.49
CA THR A 8 2.83 8.93 0.07
C THR A 8 3.94 7.98 -0.40
N LEU A 9 3.58 7.05 -1.26
CA LEU A 9 4.50 6.12 -1.91
C LEU A 9 5.62 6.88 -2.64
N ARG A 10 6.83 6.33 -2.63
CA ARG A 10 8.01 6.89 -3.29
C ARG A 10 8.66 5.84 -4.18
N PRO A 11 9.45 6.26 -5.21
CA PRO A 11 10.15 5.30 -6.06
C PRO A 11 11.07 4.35 -5.29
N ASP A 12 11.73 4.82 -4.24
CA ASP A 12 12.66 4.01 -3.43
C ASP A 12 11.95 3.06 -2.46
N ASP A 13 10.62 3.06 -2.44
CA ASP A 13 9.85 2.07 -1.68
C ASP A 13 9.78 0.70 -2.36
N ALA A 14 10.21 0.58 -3.61
CA ALA A 14 10.05 -0.66 -4.37
C ALA A 14 10.68 -1.88 -3.68
N ALA A 15 11.92 -1.78 -3.21
CA ALA A 15 12.59 -2.90 -2.55
C ALA A 15 11.93 -3.28 -1.21
N PRO A 16 11.65 -2.33 -0.29
CA PRO A 16 10.91 -2.66 0.93
C PRO A 16 9.51 -3.21 0.65
N LEU A 17 8.85 -2.72 -0.40
CA LEU A 17 7.53 -3.18 -0.78
C LEU A 17 7.56 -4.65 -1.23
N LEU A 18 8.57 -5.04 -2.01
CA LEU A 18 8.72 -6.43 -2.42
C LEU A 18 8.90 -7.35 -1.20
N VAL A 19 9.74 -6.96 -0.25
CA VAL A 19 9.94 -7.73 0.99
C VAL A 19 8.61 -7.88 1.75
N PHE A 20 7.88 -6.79 1.90
CA PHE A 20 6.58 -6.78 2.59
C PHE A 20 5.57 -7.70 1.91
N GLU A 21 5.43 -7.59 0.59
CA GLU A 21 4.45 -8.39 -0.16
C GLU A 21 4.81 -9.87 -0.16
N GLN A 22 6.10 -10.23 -0.27
CA GLN A 22 6.53 -11.62 -0.20
C GLN A 22 6.31 -12.21 1.19
N ALA A 23 6.65 -11.46 2.24
CA ALA A 23 6.49 -11.92 3.61
C ALA A 23 5.02 -12.17 3.98
N ASN A 24 4.10 -11.42 3.38
CA ASN A 24 2.68 -11.49 3.69
C ASN A 24 1.84 -12.13 2.57
N ARG A 25 2.49 -12.74 1.58
CA ARG A 25 1.80 -13.27 0.41
C ARG A 25 0.70 -14.26 0.78
N ALA A 26 1.01 -15.26 1.64
CA ALA A 26 0.03 -16.25 2.05
C ALA A 26 -1.14 -15.63 2.81
N TRP A 27 -0.86 -14.65 3.66
CA TRP A 27 -1.87 -13.92 4.42
C TRP A 27 -2.80 -13.16 3.49
N PHE A 28 -2.25 -12.41 2.52
CA PHE A 28 -3.06 -11.63 1.59
C PHE A 28 -3.88 -12.51 0.65
N GLU A 29 -3.32 -13.62 0.18
CA GLU A 29 -4.03 -14.52 -0.75
C GLU A 29 -5.22 -15.22 -0.09
N ARG A 30 -5.29 -15.28 1.24
CA ARG A 30 -6.47 -15.79 1.96
C ARG A 30 -7.61 -14.78 2.02
N HIS A 31 -7.30 -13.49 1.94
CA HIS A 31 -8.26 -12.42 2.30
C HIS A 31 -8.48 -11.42 1.17
N ILE A 32 -7.60 -11.37 0.19
CA ILE A 32 -7.61 -10.41 -0.90
C ILE A 32 -7.32 -11.17 -2.20
N ASP A 33 -7.67 -10.57 -3.33
CA ASP A 33 -7.40 -11.16 -4.64
C ASP A 33 -5.90 -11.38 -4.82
N ARG A 34 -5.57 -12.55 -5.39
CA ARG A 34 -4.20 -12.94 -5.66
C ARG A 34 -3.59 -12.03 -6.74
N ARG A 35 -2.34 -11.58 -6.52
CA ARG A 35 -1.59 -10.87 -7.54
C ARG A 35 -0.95 -11.85 -8.51
N PRO A 36 -0.68 -11.42 -9.77
CA PRO A 36 0.10 -12.25 -10.70
C PRO A 36 1.47 -12.59 -10.12
N ASP A 37 1.98 -13.77 -10.44
CA ASP A 37 3.27 -14.23 -9.93
C ASP A 37 4.42 -13.29 -10.31
N ASP A 38 4.38 -12.68 -11.49
CA ASP A 38 5.42 -11.76 -11.94
C ASP A 38 5.49 -10.46 -11.17
N PHE A 39 4.46 -10.14 -10.38
CA PHE A 39 4.52 -9.00 -9.46
C PHE A 39 5.63 -9.19 -8.42
N TYR A 40 5.89 -10.44 -7.98
CA TYR A 40 6.83 -10.75 -6.90
C TYR A 40 8.27 -10.85 -7.40
N SER A 41 8.70 -9.84 -8.14
CA SER A 41 10.07 -9.69 -8.65
C SER A 41 10.47 -8.23 -8.54
N VAL A 42 11.77 -7.96 -8.64
CA VAL A 42 12.27 -6.59 -8.63
C VAL A 42 11.62 -5.77 -9.75
N ASP A 43 11.61 -6.32 -10.97
CA ASP A 43 11.02 -5.62 -12.12
C ASP A 43 9.52 -5.44 -11.98
N GLY A 44 8.82 -6.46 -11.49
CA GLY A 44 7.36 -6.40 -11.30
C GLY A 44 6.96 -5.35 -10.28
N VAL A 45 7.67 -5.28 -9.15
CA VAL A 45 7.39 -4.28 -8.13
C VAL A 45 7.75 -2.88 -8.60
N HIS A 46 8.87 -2.70 -9.32
CA HIS A 46 9.22 -1.39 -9.88
C HIS A 46 8.17 -0.91 -10.86
N ALA A 47 7.65 -1.78 -11.72
CA ALA A 47 6.59 -1.44 -12.66
C ALA A 47 5.30 -1.02 -11.91
N HIS A 48 4.97 -1.74 -10.85
CA HIS A 48 3.80 -1.44 -10.02
C HIS A 48 3.92 -0.06 -9.36
N VAL A 49 5.07 0.23 -8.76
CA VAL A 49 5.30 1.54 -8.11
C VAL A 49 5.24 2.65 -9.14
N ALA A 50 5.86 2.47 -10.31
CA ALA A 50 5.85 3.46 -11.39
C ALA A 50 4.42 3.74 -11.85
N GLN A 51 3.59 2.71 -12.02
CA GLN A 51 2.20 2.85 -12.42
C GLN A 51 1.40 3.63 -11.39
N PHE A 52 1.57 3.32 -10.11
CA PHE A 52 0.86 4.00 -9.03
C PHE A 52 1.25 5.46 -8.93
N LEU A 53 2.53 5.77 -9.07
CA LEU A 53 3.02 7.15 -9.03
C LEU A 53 2.55 7.95 -10.26
N ASP A 54 2.45 7.31 -11.41
CA ASP A 54 1.90 7.94 -12.60
C ASP A 54 0.42 8.32 -12.39
N GLN A 55 -0.38 7.41 -11.85
CA GLN A 55 -1.77 7.69 -11.53
C GLN A 55 -1.91 8.77 -10.45
N HIS A 56 -0.99 8.79 -9.49
CA HIS A 56 -0.95 9.85 -8.48
C HIS A 56 -0.68 11.22 -9.12
N ALA A 57 0.26 11.29 -10.04
CA ALA A 57 0.56 12.52 -10.76
C ALA A 57 -0.63 13.02 -11.58
N GLN A 58 -1.47 12.10 -12.05
CA GLN A 58 -2.69 12.44 -12.80
C GLN A 58 -3.88 12.77 -11.89
N GLY A 59 -3.73 12.70 -10.58
CA GLY A 59 -4.80 12.96 -9.63
C GLY A 59 -5.84 11.86 -9.51
N ARG A 60 -5.54 10.66 -10.02
CA ARG A 60 -6.48 9.52 -10.02
C ARG A 60 -6.33 8.60 -8.82
N MET A 61 -5.21 8.71 -8.10
CA MET A 61 -4.88 7.83 -6.99
C MET A 61 -4.09 8.59 -5.94
N HIS A 62 -4.27 8.21 -4.68
CA HIS A 62 -3.40 8.64 -3.58
C HIS A 62 -2.83 7.39 -2.92
N PRO A 63 -1.66 6.90 -3.36
CA PRO A 63 -1.04 5.70 -2.81
C PRO A 63 -0.20 6.05 -1.58
N CYS A 64 -0.43 5.35 -0.48
CA CYS A 64 0.31 5.56 0.76
C CYS A 64 0.94 4.27 1.25
N VAL A 65 2.03 4.41 1.99
CA VAL A 65 2.65 3.31 2.73
C VAL A 65 2.60 3.63 4.23
N ILE A 66 2.58 2.59 5.04
CA ILE A 66 2.61 2.68 6.49
C ILE A 66 3.95 2.09 6.92
N VAL A 67 4.75 2.90 7.63
CA VAL A 67 6.05 2.47 8.13
C VAL A 67 6.06 2.55 9.65
N ASP A 68 6.77 1.62 10.30
CA ASP A 68 6.91 1.62 11.75
C ASP A 68 8.06 2.54 12.19
N GLU A 69 8.33 2.57 13.49
CA GLU A 69 9.36 3.45 14.05
C GLU A 69 10.78 3.05 13.65
N GLN A 70 10.99 1.80 13.19
CA GLN A 70 12.26 1.36 12.65
C GLN A 70 12.40 1.66 11.15
N GLY A 71 11.38 2.21 10.52
CA GLY A 71 11.39 2.49 9.09
C GLY A 71 10.96 1.31 8.22
N ASP A 72 10.48 0.22 8.82
CA ASP A 72 10.02 -0.95 8.07
C ASP A 72 8.61 -0.72 7.54
N LEU A 73 8.36 -1.16 6.30
CA LEU A 73 7.06 -1.07 5.67
C LEU A 73 6.15 -2.15 6.24
N ILE A 74 5.05 -1.76 6.88
CA ILE A 74 4.13 -2.67 7.57
C ILE A 74 2.72 -2.66 6.99
N GLY A 75 2.44 -1.81 6.01
CA GLY A 75 1.14 -1.77 5.38
C GLY A 75 1.07 -0.77 4.24
N ARG A 76 -0.05 -0.80 3.56
CA ARG A 76 -0.38 0.11 2.46
C ARG A 76 -1.82 0.57 2.61
N ALA A 77 -2.09 1.79 2.16
CA ALA A 77 -3.45 2.32 2.09
C ALA A 77 -3.55 3.23 0.87
N ASN A 78 -4.56 3.03 0.05
CA ASN A 78 -4.70 3.78 -1.19
C ASN A 78 -6.11 4.31 -1.35
N LEU A 79 -6.24 5.54 -1.86
CA LEU A 79 -7.45 5.99 -2.53
C LEU A 79 -7.28 5.71 -4.02
N LYS A 80 -8.24 5.03 -4.63
CA LYS A 80 -8.19 4.62 -6.04
C LYS A 80 -9.39 5.20 -6.78
N ASP A 81 -9.28 5.28 -8.09
CA ASP A 81 -10.39 5.68 -8.97
C ASP A 81 -11.07 6.96 -8.49
N ILE A 82 -10.25 7.96 -8.16
CA ILE A 82 -10.74 9.24 -7.63
C ILE A 82 -11.56 9.95 -8.71
N ASP A 83 -12.83 10.20 -8.43
CA ASP A 83 -13.72 10.98 -9.28
C ASP A 83 -14.08 12.25 -8.54
N ARG A 84 -13.44 13.34 -8.94
CA ARG A 84 -13.62 14.64 -8.25
C ARG A 84 -14.95 15.29 -8.57
N GLN A 85 -15.57 14.95 -9.70
CA GLN A 85 -16.89 15.49 -10.06
C GLN A 85 -17.98 14.90 -9.17
N GLN A 86 -17.88 13.62 -8.86
CA GLN A 86 -18.86 12.96 -7.99
C GLN A 86 -18.43 12.93 -6.52
N GLY A 87 -17.18 13.28 -6.23
CA GLY A 87 -16.66 13.28 -4.87
C GLY A 87 -16.51 11.88 -4.30
N VAL A 88 -16.21 10.87 -5.13
CA VAL A 88 -16.09 9.46 -4.70
C VAL A 88 -14.70 8.92 -5.00
N ALA A 89 -14.28 7.93 -4.21
CA ALA A 89 -13.05 7.18 -4.42
C ALA A 89 -13.19 5.82 -3.77
N GLU A 90 -12.41 4.85 -4.25
CA GLU A 90 -12.34 3.52 -3.66
C GLU A 90 -11.16 3.48 -2.69
N VAL A 91 -11.35 2.91 -1.49
CA VAL A 91 -10.29 2.75 -0.49
C VAL A 91 -9.82 1.31 -0.49
N GLY A 92 -8.50 1.10 -0.55
CA GLY A 92 -7.89 -0.21 -0.46
C GLY A 92 -6.82 -0.24 0.62
N TYR A 93 -6.73 -1.38 1.33
CA TYR A 93 -5.73 -1.59 2.38
C TYR A 93 -4.99 -2.90 2.17
N ARG A 94 -3.71 -2.91 2.59
CA ARG A 94 -2.94 -4.13 2.79
C ARG A 94 -2.16 -3.95 4.09
N ILE A 95 -2.58 -4.64 5.13
CA ILE A 95 -1.94 -4.57 6.46
C ILE A 95 -1.24 -5.90 6.72
N GLY A 96 0.04 -5.86 7.12
CA GLY A 96 0.80 -7.06 7.41
C GLY A 96 0.14 -7.90 8.50
N GLN A 97 0.30 -9.22 8.42
CA GLN A 97 -0.36 -10.15 9.34
C GLN A 97 -0.04 -9.83 10.80
N GLN A 98 1.21 -9.48 11.10
CA GLN A 98 1.62 -9.17 12.46
C GLN A 98 1.02 -7.87 12.98
N GLN A 99 0.52 -7.03 12.08
CA GLN A 99 -0.06 -5.73 12.41
C GLN A 99 -1.59 -5.72 12.36
N ALA A 100 -2.19 -6.81 11.92
CA ALA A 100 -3.65 -6.91 11.79
C ALA A 100 -4.30 -6.77 13.16
N GLY A 101 -5.43 -6.07 13.21
CA GLY A 101 -6.18 -5.85 14.45
C GLY A 101 -5.65 -4.74 15.34
N LYS A 102 -4.62 -4.00 14.91
CA LYS A 102 -4.04 -2.91 15.71
C LYS A 102 -4.54 -1.52 15.33
N GLY A 103 -5.63 -1.46 14.56
CA GLY A 103 -6.25 -0.18 14.20
C GLY A 103 -5.54 0.58 13.09
N LEU A 104 -4.58 -0.02 12.38
CA LEU A 104 -3.83 0.66 11.31
C LEU A 104 -4.71 1.02 10.13
N ALA A 105 -5.66 0.16 9.77
CA ALA A 105 -6.58 0.47 8.66
C ALA A 105 -7.42 1.69 8.98
N THR A 106 -7.91 1.81 10.22
CA THR A 106 -8.68 2.98 10.66
C THR A 106 -7.81 4.24 10.65
N ALA A 107 -6.58 4.16 11.15
CA ALA A 107 -5.64 5.28 11.15
C ALA A 107 -5.33 5.72 9.71
N ALA A 108 -5.14 4.77 8.80
CA ALA A 108 -4.88 5.06 7.39
C ALA A 108 -6.08 5.75 6.72
N LEU A 109 -7.29 5.30 7.03
CA LEU A 109 -8.51 5.92 6.50
C LEU A 109 -8.59 7.40 6.90
N HIS A 110 -8.29 7.70 8.15
CA HIS A 110 -8.29 9.09 8.63
C HIS A 110 -7.20 9.95 7.98
N HIS A 111 -6.06 9.35 7.62
CA HIS A 111 -4.98 10.05 6.93
C HIS A 111 -5.37 10.40 5.48
N LEU A 112 -6.02 9.47 4.81
CA LEU A 112 -6.41 9.64 3.42
C LEU A 112 -7.50 10.70 3.26
#